data_15d5cb396aaeb384b9c3089692fe55f0
#
_entry.id   15d5cb396aaeb384b9c3089692fe55f0
#
_cell.length_a   1.000
_cell.length_b   1.000
_cell.length_c   1.000
_cell.angle_alpha   90.00
_cell.angle_beta   90.00
_cell.angle_gamma   90.00
#
_symmetry.space_group_name_H-M   'P 1'
#
loop_
_entity.id
_entity.type
_entity.pdbx_description
1 polymer ?
#
loop_
_entity_poly.entity_id
_entity_poly.type
_entity_poly.pdbx_seq_one_letter_code
_entity_poly.pdbx_strand_id
1 'polypeptide(L)'
;FEFEESLKIHKKQLNKVFDRMINKTQNYVRKIRIFYEDEVSKYEGVIHNDFYNYNIDSFVDYAYEVSRFLEDNLYELIELGINQTQIDEFNSNLFDLRELNTIYQNKLNKYTETKNNIINNIKNMINKLWL
;
A
#
# COMPACT_ATOMS: atom_id res chain seq x y z
N PHE A 1 -21.27 -12.80 -11.22
CA PHE A 1 -21.40 -11.42 -11.71
C PHE A 1 -21.27 -10.40 -10.58
N GLU A 2 -22.07 -10.53 -9.51
CA GLU A 2 -21.99 -9.62 -8.36
C GLU A 2 -20.62 -9.66 -7.69
N PHE A 3 -20.00 -10.83 -7.63
CA PHE A 3 -18.71 -11.02 -7.00
C PHE A 3 -17.58 -10.35 -7.80
N GLU A 4 -17.60 -10.47 -9.13
CA GLU A 4 -16.64 -9.80 -9.99
C GLU A 4 -16.74 -8.28 -9.92
N GLU A 5 -17.96 -7.75 -9.90
CA GLU A 5 -18.19 -6.32 -9.76
C GLU A 5 -17.74 -5.80 -8.40
N SER A 6 -18.00 -6.56 -7.34
CA SER A 6 -17.53 -6.25 -6.00
C SER A 6 -15.99 -6.17 -5.97
N LEU A 7 -15.30 -7.12 -6.60
CA LEU A 7 -13.84 -7.09 -6.70
C LEU A 7 -13.33 -5.86 -7.44
N LYS A 8 -13.96 -5.48 -8.55
CA LYS A 8 -13.58 -4.28 -9.32
C LYS A 8 -13.74 -3.01 -8.50
N ILE A 9 -14.84 -2.88 -7.76
CA ILE A 9 -15.10 -1.74 -6.90
C ILE A 9 -14.04 -1.66 -5.80
N HIS A 10 -13.76 -2.78 -5.14
CA HIS A 10 -12.75 -2.84 -4.08
C HIS A 10 -11.36 -2.50 -4.58
N LYS A 11 -10.99 -3.03 -5.75
CA LYS A 11 -9.71 -2.72 -6.38
C LYS A 11 -9.57 -1.23 -6.69
N LYS A 12 -10.63 -0.63 -7.20
CA LYS A 12 -10.67 0.80 -7.52
C LYS A 12 -10.49 1.65 -6.26
N GLN A 13 -11.17 1.28 -5.18
CA GLN A 13 -11.03 1.96 -3.89
C GLN A 13 -9.61 1.79 -3.33
N LEU A 14 -9.09 0.58 -3.37
CA LEU A 14 -7.73 0.27 -2.92
C LEU A 14 -6.69 1.10 -3.69
N ASN A 15 -6.79 1.15 -5.01
CA ASN A 15 -5.88 1.93 -5.84
C ASN A 15 -5.94 3.42 -5.54
N LYS A 16 -7.13 3.95 -5.27
CA LYS A 16 -7.31 5.36 -4.88
C LYS A 16 -6.59 5.68 -3.58
N VAL A 17 -6.74 4.83 -2.57
CA VAL A 17 -6.08 5.02 -1.27
C VAL A 17 -4.57 4.88 -1.43
N PHE A 18 -4.13 3.88 -2.20
CA PHE A 18 -2.72 3.67 -2.48
C PHE A 18 -2.08 4.88 -3.15
N ASP A 19 -2.69 5.40 -4.21
CA ASP A 19 -2.19 6.60 -4.92
C ASP A 19 -2.11 7.81 -3.99
N ARG A 20 -3.10 7.99 -3.14
CA ARG A 20 -3.10 9.06 -2.14
C ARG A 20 -1.94 8.93 -1.18
N MET A 21 -1.67 7.71 -0.72
CA MET A 21 -0.59 7.47 0.24
C MET A 21 0.78 7.60 -0.41
N ILE A 22 0.92 7.22 -1.67
CA ILE A 22 2.15 7.47 -2.45
C ILE A 22 2.41 8.97 -2.51
N ASN A 23 1.41 9.77 -2.82
CA ASN A 23 1.56 11.23 -2.91
C ASN A 23 1.93 11.86 -1.56
N LYS A 24 1.31 11.42 -0.48
CA LYS A 24 1.65 11.90 0.88
C LYS A 24 3.09 11.54 1.24
N THR A 25 3.49 10.31 0.98
CA THR A 25 4.87 9.85 1.25
C THR A 25 5.87 10.64 0.42
N GLN A 26 5.56 10.88 -0.84
CA GLN A 26 6.41 11.68 -1.72
C GLN A 26 6.59 13.11 -1.20
N ASN A 27 5.53 13.72 -0.67
CA ASN A 27 5.61 15.05 -0.07
C ASN A 27 6.53 15.07 1.15
N TYR A 28 6.43 14.07 2.02
CA TYR A 28 7.32 13.96 3.18
C TYR A 28 8.77 13.74 2.76
N VAL A 29 9.01 12.84 1.81
CA VAL A 29 10.35 12.57 1.27
C VAL A 29 10.97 13.85 0.69
N ARG A 30 10.18 14.63 -0.05
CA ARG A 30 10.64 15.90 -0.62
C ARG A 30 11.02 16.89 0.48
N LYS A 31 10.21 17.01 1.52
CA LYS A 31 10.50 17.88 2.66
C LYS A 31 11.77 17.47 3.39
N ILE A 32 11.98 16.17 3.58
CA ILE A 32 13.21 15.64 4.18
C ILE A 32 14.42 16.03 3.35
N ARG A 33 14.36 15.84 2.03
CA ARG A 33 15.48 16.18 1.14
C ARG A 33 15.82 17.66 1.18
N ILE A 34 14.82 18.52 1.16
CA ILE A 34 15.04 19.97 1.18
C ILE A 34 15.60 20.41 2.52
N PHE A 35 15.05 19.89 3.62
CA PHE A 35 15.48 20.28 4.97
C PHE A 35 16.92 19.84 5.26
N TYR A 36 17.29 18.64 4.84
CA TYR A 36 18.61 18.06 5.11
C TYR A 36 19.52 18.06 3.88
N GLU A 37 19.34 18.97 2.92
CA GLU A 37 20.07 18.94 1.65
C GLU A 37 21.58 18.95 1.83
N ASP A 38 22.10 19.60 2.87
CA ASP A 38 23.53 19.65 3.19
C ASP A 38 23.99 18.48 4.09
N GLU A 39 23.08 17.63 4.50
CA GLU A 39 23.33 16.49 5.41
C GLU A 39 22.81 15.18 4.80
N VAL A 40 23.28 14.85 3.60
CA VAL A 40 22.82 13.70 2.82
C VAL A 40 22.92 12.39 3.62
N SER A 41 24.01 12.21 4.38
CA SER A 41 24.22 10.99 5.16
C SER A 41 23.12 10.75 6.20
N LYS A 42 22.42 11.80 6.62
CA LYS A 42 21.35 11.70 7.63
C LYS A 42 20.12 10.99 7.11
N TYR A 43 19.81 11.10 5.81
CA TYR A 43 18.59 10.58 5.24
C TYR A 43 18.80 9.58 4.09
N GLU A 44 20.01 9.40 3.59
CA GLU A 44 20.25 8.58 2.40
C GLU A 44 19.78 7.12 2.54
N GLY A 45 19.78 6.58 3.77
CA GLY A 45 19.30 5.24 4.04
C GLY A 45 17.77 5.13 4.13
N VAL A 46 17.07 6.25 4.21
CA VAL A 46 15.61 6.30 4.37
C VAL A 46 14.91 6.59 3.04
N ILE A 47 15.58 7.28 2.13
CA ILE A 47 14.96 7.69 0.87
C ILE A 47 15.25 6.67 -0.22
N HIS A 48 14.16 6.05 -0.72
CA HIS A 48 14.18 5.19 -1.89
C HIS A 48 13.57 5.97 -3.06
N ASN A 49 14.30 6.10 -4.16
CA ASN A 49 13.85 6.91 -5.30
C ASN A 49 12.73 6.26 -6.10
N ASP A 50 12.57 4.94 -5.99
CA ASP A 50 11.64 4.12 -6.78
C ASP A 50 10.50 3.52 -5.97
N PHE A 51 10.20 4.07 -4.78
CA PHE A 51 9.20 3.49 -3.89
C PHE A 51 7.79 3.44 -4.50
N TYR A 52 7.49 4.29 -5.46
CA TYR A 52 6.20 4.30 -6.17
C TYR A 52 6.02 3.08 -7.07
N ASN A 53 7.08 2.32 -7.34
CA ASN A 53 7.02 1.04 -8.06
C ASN A 53 6.83 -0.16 -7.14
N TYR A 54 6.81 0.03 -5.84
CA TYR A 54 6.62 -1.04 -4.87
C TYR A 54 5.19 -1.55 -4.91
N ASN A 55 5.01 -2.84 -4.59
CA ASN A 55 3.67 -3.33 -4.27
C ASN A 55 3.20 -2.70 -2.94
N ILE A 56 1.92 -2.88 -2.63
CA ILE A 56 1.32 -2.21 -1.47
C ILE A 56 2.04 -2.58 -0.17
N ASP A 57 2.32 -3.86 0.06
CA ASP A 57 2.97 -4.29 1.30
C ASP A 57 4.38 -3.71 1.44
N SER A 58 5.17 -3.77 0.40
CA SER A 58 6.53 -3.18 0.39
C SER A 58 6.47 -1.66 0.53
N PHE A 59 5.50 -1.02 -0.11
CA PHE A 59 5.29 0.41 0.04
C PHE A 59 4.96 0.79 1.48
N VAL A 60 4.03 0.06 2.12
CA VAL A 60 3.62 0.35 3.50
C VAL A 60 4.81 0.20 4.44
N ASP A 61 5.61 -0.85 4.29
CA ASP A 61 6.83 -1.03 5.09
C ASP A 61 7.79 0.14 4.93
N TYR A 62 8.02 0.56 3.68
CA TYR A 62 8.85 1.72 3.41
C TYR A 62 8.27 3.01 4.01
N ALA A 63 6.97 3.24 3.85
CA ALA A 63 6.32 4.44 4.36
C ALA A 63 6.37 4.51 5.89
N TYR A 64 6.32 3.37 6.59
CA TYR A 64 6.54 3.34 8.03
C TYR A 64 7.97 3.73 8.41
N GLU A 65 8.96 3.37 7.60
CA GLU A 65 10.34 3.84 7.82
C GLU A 65 10.45 5.36 7.68
N VAL A 66 9.78 5.92 6.67
CA VAL A 66 9.69 7.38 6.50
C VAL A 66 9.01 8.02 7.72
N SER A 67 7.90 7.45 8.16
CA SER A 67 7.18 7.92 9.36
C SER A 67 8.07 7.91 10.59
N ARG A 68 8.84 6.84 10.79
CA ARG A 68 9.77 6.73 11.93
C ARG A 68 10.85 7.79 11.85
N PHE A 69 11.37 8.06 10.67
CA PHE A 69 12.34 9.14 10.48
C PHE A 69 11.75 10.49 10.86
N LEU A 70 10.51 10.78 10.44
CA LEU A 70 9.81 12.01 10.78
C LEU A 70 9.64 12.15 12.29
N GLU A 71 9.26 11.06 12.95
CA GLU A 71 9.06 11.03 14.39
C GLU A 71 10.37 11.25 15.15
N ASP A 72 11.41 10.57 14.75
CA ASP A 72 12.74 10.67 15.38
C ASP A 72 13.35 12.07 15.22
N ASN A 73 12.99 12.79 14.18
CA ASN A 73 13.50 14.12 13.89
C ASN A 73 12.42 15.22 14.02
N LEU A 74 11.34 14.93 14.71
CA LEU A 74 10.19 15.84 14.81
C LEU A 74 10.57 17.22 15.35
N TYR A 75 11.47 17.26 16.33
CA TYR A 75 11.93 18.51 16.93
C TYR A 75 12.50 19.48 15.88
N GLU A 76 13.24 18.96 14.90
CA GLU A 76 13.79 19.76 13.81
C GLU A 76 12.75 20.04 12.72
N LEU A 77 11.90 19.06 12.40
CA LEU A 77 10.95 19.13 11.28
C LEU A 77 9.69 19.94 11.60
N ILE A 78 9.49 20.31 12.86
CA ILE A 78 8.35 21.11 13.26
C ILE A 78 8.31 22.47 12.53
N GLU A 79 9.47 23.00 12.16
CA GLU A 79 9.59 24.24 11.39
C GLU A 79 8.98 24.11 9.98
N LEU A 80 8.87 22.90 9.44
CA LEU A 80 8.25 22.61 8.15
C LEU A 80 6.75 22.34 8.27
N GLY A 81 6.16 22.55 9.46
CA GLY A 81 4.77 22.29 9.70
C GLY A 81 4.42 20.83 9.94
N ILE A 82 5.41 19.99 10.17
CA ILE A 82 5.20 18.57 10.50
C ILE A 82 5.01 18.47 12.01
N ASN A 83 3.93 17.80 12.44
CA ASN A 83 3.64 17.61 13.84
C ASN A 83 3.23 16.15 14.14
N GLN A 84 3.15 15.81 15.41
CA GLN A 84 2.83 14.45 15.85
C GLN A 84 1.45 14.00 15.36
N THR A 85 0.46 14.89 15.35
CA THR A 85 -0.89 14.58 14.89
C THR A 85 -0.89 14.13 13.43
N GLN A 86 -0.12 14.80 12.58
CA GLN A 86 0.01 14.43 11.17
C GLN A 86 0.71 13.09 10.99
N ILE A 87 1.73 12.81 11.80
CA ILE A 87 2.43 11.52 11.77
C ILE A 87 1.49 10.40 12.21
N ASP A 88 0.74 10.60 13.27
CA ASP A 88 -0.23 9.63 13.76
C ASP A 88 -1.31 9.34 12.72
N GLU A 89 -1.82 10.38 12.05
CA GLU A 89 -2.79 10.25 10.97
C GLU A 89 -2.19 9.49 9.78
N PHE A 90 -0.95 9.80 9.42
CA PHE A 90 -0.23 9.10 8.35
C PHE A 90 -0.09 7.61 8.67
N ASN A 91 0.31 7.28 9.89
CA ASN A 91 0.43 5.88 10.34
C ASN A 91 -0.92 5.15 10.32
N SER A 92 -1.99 5.84 10.76
CA SER A 92 -3.34 5.29 10.72
C SER A 92 -3.79 5.00 9.29
N ASN A 93 -3.50 5.90 8.37
CA ASN A 93 -3.81 5.72 6.95
C ASN A 93 -3.01 4.57 6.32
N LEU A 94 -1.76 4.39 6.72
CA LEU A 94 -0.95 3.25 6.27
C LEU A 94 -1.50 1.92 6.77
N PHE A 95 -1.93 1.90 8.02
CA PHE A 95 -2.60 0.73 8.60
C PHE A 95 -3.87 0.39 7.81
N ASP A 96 -4.70 1.38 7.53
CA ASP A 96 -5.93 1.21 6.76
C ASP A 96 -5.64 0.69 5.34
N LEU A 97 -4.60 1.21 4.69
CA LEU A 97 -4.20 0.74 3.37
C LEU A 97 -3.82 -0.75 3.39
N ARG A 98 -3.04 -1.16 4.38
CA ARG A 98 -2.64 -2.58 4.54
C ARG A 98 -3.86 -3.47 4.77
N GLU A 99 -4.79 -3.02 5.62
CA GLU A 99 -6.03 -3.75 5.89
C GLU A 99 -6.89 -3.89 4.62
N LEU A 100 -7.06 -2.81 3.87
CA LEU A 100 -7.80 -2.85 2.61
C LEU A 100 -7.17 -3.82 1.61
N ASN A 101 -5.85 -3.81 1.53
CA ASN A 101 -5.12 -4.74 0.66
C ASN A 101 -5.33 -6.19 1.08
N THR A 102 -5.26 -6.47 2.37
CA THR A 102 -5.49 -7.82 2.91
C THR A 102 -6.90 -8.31 2.60
N ILE A 103 -7.91 -7.46 2.81
CA ILE A 103 -9.30 -7.78 2.49
C ILE A 103 -9.47 -8.07 1.00
N TYR A 104 -8.89 -7.22 0.14
CA TYR A 104 -8.95 -7.41 -1.31
C TYR A 104 -8.29 -8.71 -1.74
N GLN A 105 -7.07 -9.00 -1.23
CA GLN A 105 -6.35 -10.22 -1.58
C GLN A 105 -7.11 -11.48 -1.15
N ASN A 106 -7.72 -11.45 0.03
CA ASN A 106 -8.52 -12.58 0.52
C ASN A 106 -9.74 -12.81 -0.38
N LYS A 107 -10.42 -11.76 -0.80
CA LYS A 107 -11.55 -11.85 -1.74
C LYS A 107 -11.12 -12.37 -3.09
N LEU A 108 -9.99 -11.88 -3.61
CA LEU A 108 -9.44 -12.31 -4.89
C LEU A 108 -9.09 -13.79 -4.85
N ASN A 109 -8.43 -14.25 -3.81
CA ASN A 109 -8.04 -15.65 -3.64
C ASN A 109 -9.28 -16.55 -3.59
N LYS A 110 -10.31 -16.13 -2.85
CA LYS A 110 -11.56 -16.87 -2.75
C LYS A 110 -12.28 -16.96 -4.10
N TYR A 111 -12.30 -15.85 -4.85
CA TYR A 111 -12.87 -15.82 -6.20
C TYR A 111 -12.13 -16.78 -7.14
N THR A 112 -10.80 -16.74 -7.14
CA THR A 112 -9.95 -17.60 -7.97
C THR A 112 -10.17 -19.07 -7.62
N GLU A 113 -10.21 -19.41 -6.34
CA GLU A 113 -10.47 -20.77 -5.87
C GLU A 113 -11.83 -21.28 -6.33
N THR A 114 -12.88 -20.49 -6.17
CA THR A 114 -14.23 -20.84 -6.60
C THR A 114 -14.29 -21.07 -8.10
N LYS A 115 -13.67 -20.18 -8.88
CA LYS A 115 -13.58 -20.30 -10.35
C LYS A 115 -12.87 -21.58 -10.76
N ASN A 116 -11.74 -21.90 -10.15
CA ASN A 116 -10.98 -23.11 -10.45
C ASN A 116 -11.77 -24.37 -10.09
N ASN A 117 -12.51 -24.38 -8.98
CA ASN A 117 -13.36 -25.49 -8.59
C ASN A 117 -14.46 -25.73 -9.61
N ILE A 118 -15.10 -24.69 -10.12
CA ILE A 118 -16.13 -24.77 -11.15
C ILE A 118 -15.53 -25.37 -12.43
N ILE A 119 -14.35 -24.89 -12.87
CA ILE A 119 -13.68 -25.36 -14.06
C ILE A 119 -13.31 -26.84 -13.92
N ASN A 120 -12.79 -27.27 -12.77
CA ASN A 120 -12.45 -28.66 -12.51
C ASN A 120 -13.68 -29.56 -12.50
N ASN A 121 -14.78 -29.11 -11.93
CA ASN A 121 -16.05 -29.84 -11.95
C ASN A 121 -16.57 -30.03 -13.38
N ILE A 122 -16.50 -29.00 -14.21
CA ILE A 122 -16.87 -29.09 -15.63
C ILE A 122 -16.00 -30.08 -16.37
N LYS A 123 -14.68 -30.02 -16.18
CA LYS A 123 -13.73 -30.98 -16.79
C LYS A 123 -14.04 -32.41 -16.39
N ASN A 124 -14.34 -32.66 -15.11
CA ASN A 124 -14.70 -33.98 -14.61
C ASN A 124 -15.99 -34.48 -15.25
N MET A 125 -16.99 -33.62 -15.40
CA MET A 125 -18.24 -33.96 -16.06
C MET A 125 -18.04 -34.32 -17.53
N ILE A 126 -17.24 -33.54 -18.24
CA ILE A 126 -16.89 -33.78 -19.65
C ILE A 126 -16.18 -35.15 -19.79
N ASN A 127 -15.20 -35.43 -18.93
CA ASN A 127 -14.47 -36.70 -18.95
C ASN A 127 -15.38 -37.89 -18.72
N LYS A 128 -16.38 -37.78 -17.83
CA LYS A 128 -17.36 -38.82 -17.59
C LYS A 128 -18.28 -39.06 -18.79
N LEU A 129 -18.60 -38.00 -19.54
CA LEU A 129 -19.48 -38.13 -20.72
C LEU A 129 -18.77 -38.78 -21.90
N TRP A 130 -17.45 -38.67 -22.00
CA TRP A 130 -16.65 -39.21 -23.12
C TRP A 130 -16.03 -40.55 -22.83
N LEU A 131 -16.13 -41.05 -21.64
CA LEU A 131 -15.69 -42.41 -21.27
C LEU A 131 -16.86 -43.38 -21.37
#